data_ae319267d15c528ce78478bd7ef7106f
#
_entry.id   ae319267d15c528ce78478bd7ef7106f
#
_cell.length_a   1.000
_cell.length_b   1.000
_cell.length_c   1.000
_cell.angle_alpha   90.00
_cell.angle_beta   90.00
_cell.angle_gamma   90.00
#
_symmetry.space_group_name_H-M   'P 1'
#
loop_
_entity.id
_entity.type
_entity.pdbx_description
1 polymer ?
#
loop_
_entity_poly.entity_id
_entity_poly.type
_entity_poly.pdbx_seq_one_letter_code
_entity_poly.pdbx_strand_id
1 'polypeptide(L)'
;DLGIGTMLLGLFFGILILLSAGVPIGFASGVLGAVVIWLNFGLPGLGLVMIRVSDLTSTASLVAIPFFILMASLLERSGIAQDIFDALSHLLRRARGGVAVATAFLAVILASMSGIIGGEIVLLGLVALPQLLRLGYDKHLAIGTICAGGSLGAIIPPSIVIIIYGLIADTSIIKLFTALIVPGFMLAGSYVAYIIIRTQLNTTLAPLPANLAEDGSEIDKELWGDLLILLSPFAMGAVGVAVANKLGAGAVEQTAAFVFSSTFAML
;
A
#
# COMPACT_ATOMS: atom_id res chain seq x y z
N ASP A 1 -36.02 23.42 10.28
CA ASP A 1 -35.19 22.19 10.45
C ASP A 1 -35.42 21.26 9.27
N LEU A 2 -34.46 21.24 8.41
CA LEU A 2 -34.40 20.27 7.33
C LEU A 2 -34.18 18.89 7.95
N GLY A 3 -35.06 17.94 7.67
CA GLY A 3 -34.93 16.57 8.20
C GLY A 3 -33.59 15.96 7.77
N ILE A 4 -32.98 15.12 8.62
CA ILE A 4 -31.67 14.49 8.38
C ILE A 4 -31.60 13.80 7.00
N GLY A 5 -32.71 13.17 6.58
CA GLY A 5 -32.79 12.52 5.26
C GLY A 5 -32.67 13.48 4.07
N THR A 6 -33.32 14.65 4.17
CA THR A 6 -33.24 15.69 3.11
C THR A 6 -31.84 16.27 3.01
N MET A 7 -31.14 16.45 4.14
CA MET A 7 -29.76 16.92 4.15
C MET A 7 -28.80 15.91 3.52
N LEU A 8 -28.92 14.62 3.87
CA LEU A 8 -28.11 13.56 3.29
C LEU A 8 -28.32 13.44 1.77
N LEU A 9 -29.56 13.48 1.32
CA LEU A 9 -29.86 13.49 -0.11
C LEU A 9 -29.31 14.73 -0.81
N GLY A 10 -29.47 15.92 -0.20
CA GLY A 10 -28.91 17.16 -0.72
C GLY A 10 -27.39 17.14 -0.85
N LEU A 11 -26.70 16.63 0.17
CA LEU A 11 -25.25 16.43 0.13
C LEU A 11 -24.84 15.43 -0.96
N PHE A 12 -25.51 14.28 -1.04
CA PHE A 12 -25.17 13.24 -2.01
C PHE A 12 -25.34 13.75 -3.46
N PHE A 13 -26.52 14.29 -3.79
CA PHE A 13 -26.78 14.83 -5.13
C PHE A 13 -25.96 16.09 -5.43
N GLY A 14 -25.75 16.95 -4.43
CA GLY A 14 -24.91 18.14 -4.56
C GLY A 14 -23.47 17.79 -4.89
N ILE A 15 -22.87 16.79 -4.23
CA ILE A 15 -21.52 16.28 -4.54
C ILE A 15 -21.49 15.74 -5.97
N LEU A 16 -22.47 14.92 -6.38
CA LEU A 16 -22.51 14.37 -7.74
C LEU A 16 -22.61 15.46 -8.81
N ILE A 17 -23.42 16.47 -8.60
CA ILE A 17 -23.58 17.60 -9.53
C ILE A 17 -22.26 18.40 -9.64
N LEU A 18 -21.63 18.73 -8.51
CA LEU A 18 -20.37 19.47 -8.52
C LEU A 18 -19.23 18.66 -9.12
N LEU A 19 -19.15 17.35 -8.87
CA LEU A 19 -18.18 16.47 -9.51
C LEU A 19 -18.41 16.37 -11.02
N SER A 20 -19.66 16.28 -11.47
CA SER A 20 -19.99 16.27 -12.91
C SER A 20 -19.66 17.59 -13.59
N ALA A 21 -19.68 18.71 -12.85
CA ALA A 21 -19.21 20.02 -13.31
C ALA A 21 -17.67 20.18 -13.27
N GLY A 22 -16.93 19.13 -12.88
CA GLY A 22 -15.45 19.15 -12.84
C GLY A 22 -14.87 19.80 -11.57
N VAL A 23 -15.67 20.06 -10.54
CA VAL A 23 -15.18 20.62 -9.27
C VAL A 23 -14.46 19.52 -8.48
N PRO A 24 -13.21 19.74 -8.01
CA PRO A 24 -12.51 18.76 -7.17
C PRO A 24 -13.29 18.43 -5.90
N ILE A 25 -13.30 17.15 -5.51
CA ILE A 25 -14.12 16.61 -4.41
C ILE A 25 -13.92 17.36 -3.08
N GLY A 26 -12.69 17.82 -2.80
CA GLY A 26 -12.37 18.57 -1.59
C GLY A 26 -13.11 19.91 -1.52
N PHE A 27 -13.16 20.65 -2.63
CA PHE A 27 -13.94 21.92 -2.72
C PHE A 27 -15.44 21.66 -2.73
N ALA A 28 -15.90 20.64 -3.46
CA ALA A 28 -17.30 20.26 -3.50
C ALA A 28 -17.83 19.91 -2.11
N SER A 29 -17.14 19.06 -1.38
CA SER A 29 -17.52 18.65 -0.01
C SER A 29 -17.42 19.82 0.98
N GLY A 30 -16.38 20.66 0.88
CA GLY A 30 -16.19 21.83 1.73
C GLY A 30 -17.31 22.86 1.57
N VAL A 31 -17.64 23.22 0.34
CA VAL A 31 -18.73 24.18 0.04
C VAL A 31 -20.08 23.64 0.50
N LEU A 32 -20.40 22.38 0.17
CA LEU A 32 -21.67 21.78 0.58
C LEU A 32 -21.78 21.63 2.09
N GLY A 33 -20.69 21.25 2.76
CA GLY A 33 -20.63 21.21 4.22
C GLY A 33 -20.88 22.59 4.84
N ALA A 34 -20.26 23.65 4.32
CA ALA A 34 -20.49 25.01 4.78
C ALA A 34 -21.96 25.47 4.56
N VAL A 35 -22.54 25.13 3.39
CA VAL A 35 -23.96 25.44 3.08
C VAL A 35 -24.89 24.74 4.06
N VAL A 36 -24.67 23.45 4.34
CA VAL A 36 -25.50 22.70 5.31
C VAL A 36 -25.39 23.29 6.71
N ILE A 37 -24.20 23.67 7.14
CA ILE A 37 -23.99 24.29 8.46
C ILE A 37 -24.69 25.67 8.49
N TRP A 38 -24.57 26.47 7.43
CA TRP A 38 -25.24 27.76 7.33
C TRP A 38 -26.79 27.63 7.39
N LEU A 39 -27.34 26.67 6.68
CA LEU A 39 -28.79 26.43 6.66
C LEU A 39 -29.34 25.97 8.01
N ASN A 40 -28.56 25.25 8.82
CA ASN A 40 -29.04 24.74 10.12
C ASN A 40 -28.69 25.65 11.30
N PHE A 41 -27.52 26.28 11.29
CA PHE A 41 -27.00 27.06 12.42
C PHE A 41 -26.86 28.55 12.10
N GLY A 42 -27.19 28.97 10.89
CA GLY A 42 -27.04 30.37 10.46
C GLY A 42 -25.57 30.81 10.34
N LEU A 43 -25.37 32.14 10.30
CA LEU A 43 -24.02 32.74 10.23
C LEU A 43 -23.08 32.38 11.37
N PRO A 44 -23.54 32.23 12.63
CA PRO A 44 -22.68 31.79 13.72
C PRO A 44 -22.11 30.38 13.51
N GLY A 45 -22.82 29.51 12.79
CA GLY A 45 -22.37 28.16 12.46
C GLY A 45 -21.13 28.16 11.58
N LEU A 46 -20.97 29.15 10.69
CA LEU A 46 -19.76 29.26 9.86
C LEU A 46 -18.50 29.55 10.67
N GLY A 47 -18.62 30.17 11.84
CA GLY A 47 -17.52 30.35 12.78
C GLY A 47 -16.93 29.00 13.26
N LEU A 48 -17.78 27.99 13.46
CA LEU A 48 -17.35 26.65 13.84
C LEU A 48 -16.51 26.01 12.73
N VAL A 49 -16.87 26.24 11.45
CA VAL A 49 -16.07 25.74 10.30
C VAL A 49 -14.68 26.33 10.32
N MET A 50 -14.56 27.64 10.55
CA MET A 50 -13.26 28.34 10.63
C MET A 50 -12.40 27.82 11.78
N ILE A 51 -12.98 27.59 12.95
CA ILE A 51 -12.28 27.02 14.10
C ILE A 51 -11.78 25.60 13.75
N ARG A 52 -12.63 24.75 13.19
CA ARG A 52 -12.24 23.37 12.80
C ARG A 52 -11.17 23.34 11.72
N VAL A 53 -11.24 24.21 10.72
CA VAL A 53 -10.18 24.34 9.70
C VAL A 53 -8.88 24.79 10.34
N SER A 54 -8.92 25.76 11.24
CA SER A 54 -7.73 26.24 11.99
C SER A 54 -7.13 25.13 12.83
N ASP A 55 -7.93 24.39 13.59
CA ASP A 55 -7.48 23.27 14.43
C ASP A 55 -6.80 22.18 13.58
N LEU A 56 -7.43 21.78 12.47
CA LEU A 56 -6.87 20.79 11.57
C LEU A 56 -5.55 21.27 10.96
N THR A 57 -5.48 22.50 10.45
CA THR A 57 -4.26 23.04 9.83
C THR A 57 -3.12 23.23 10.82
N SER A 58 -3.43 23.40 12.09
CA SER A 58 -2.43 23.53 13.17
C SER A 58 -1.93 22.17 13.69
N THR A 59 -2.53 21.06 13.23
CA THR A 59 -2.15 19.72 13.68
C THR A 59 -0.85 19.27 13.03
N ALA A 60 0.19 19.02 13.87
CA ALA A 60 1.52 18.62 13.38
C ALA A 60 1.51 17.36 12.49
N SER A 61 0.57 16.45 12.71
CA SER A 61 0.45 15.22 11.92
C SER A 61 0.08 15.48 10.45
N LEU A 62 -0.65 16.58 10.14
CA LEU A 62 -0.95 16.94 8.75
C LEU A 62 0.26 17.46 7.99
N VAL A 63 1.25 18.02 8.68
CA VAL A 63 2.50 18.49 8.08
C VAL A 63 3.29 17.31 7.48
N ALA A 64 3.13 16.11 8.02
CA ALA A 64 3.78 14.91 7.48
C ALA A 64 3.31 14.56 6.06
N ILE A 65 2.05 14.83 5.71
CA ILE A 65 1.45 14.45 4.40
C ILE A 65 2.21 15.07 3.22
N PRO A 66 2.47 16.40 3.16
CA PRO A 66 3.26 16.99 2.08
C PRO A 66 4.66 16.40 1.96
N PHE A 67 5.32 16.06 3.07
CA PHE A 67 6.64 15.44 3.04
C PHE A 67 6.60 14.01 2.51
N PHE A 68 5.58 13.22 2.83
CA PHE A 68 5.41 11.89 2.22
C PHE A 68 5.14 11.99 0.73
N ILE A 69 4.33 12.96 0.28
CA ILE A 69 4.09 13.20 -1.15
C ILE A 69 5.38 13.62 -1.85
N LEU A 70 6.17 14.50 -1.23
CA LEU A 70 7.47 14.90 -1.76
C LEU A 70 8.42 13.69 -1.88
N MET A 71 8.52 12.88 -0.82
CA MET A 71 9.36 11.68 -0.82
C MET A 71 8.92 10.70 -1.91
N ALA A 72 7.63 10.42 -2.05
CA ALA A 72 7.08 9.58 -3.11
C ALA A 72 7.43 10.13 -4.51
N SER A 73 7.23 11.44 -4.72
CA SER A 73 7.53 12.08 -6.01
C SER A 73 9.02 12.06 -6.36
N LEU A 74 9.90 12.21 -5.37
CA LEU A 74 11.35 12.08 -5.56
C LEU A 74 11.73 10.64 -5.93
N LEU A 75 11.18 9.66 -5.23
CA LEU A 75 11.41 8.25 -5.51
C LEU A 75 10.94 7.87 -6.92
N GLU A 76 9.77 8.33 -7.31
CA GLU A 76 9.17 8.08 -8.62
C GLU A 76 10.04 8.61 -9.77
N ARG A 77 10.65 9.79 -9.55
CA ARG A 77 11.50 10.46 -10.56
C ARG A 77 12.97 10.03 -10.52
N SER A 78 13.43 9.41 -9.44
CA SER A 78 14.84 9.04 -9.25
C SER A 78 15.30 7.86 -10.11
N GLY A 79 14.36 7.05 -10.64
CA GLY A 79 14.67 5.80 -11.32
C GLY A 79 15.00 4.62 -10.39
N ILE A 80 15.09 4.85 -9.08
CA ILE A 80 15.41 3.80 -8.09
C ILE A 80 14.42 2.63 -8.16
N ALA A 81 13.14 2.91 -8.40
CA ALA A 81 12.12 1.86 -8.53
C ALA A 81 12.43 0.91 -9.70
N GLN A 82 12.94 1.44 -10.82
CA GLN A 82 13.37 0.63 -11.95
C GLN A 82 14.58 -0.23 -11.60
N ASP A 83 15.59 0.36 -10.96
CA ASP A 83 16.82 -0.35 -10.58
C ASP A 83 16.53 -1.50 -9.60
N ILE A 84 15.68 -1.24 -8.59
CA ILE A 84 15.22 -2.27 -7.65
C ILE A 84 14.46 -3.37 -8.38
N PHE A 85 13.55 -3.00 -9.29
CA PHE A 85 12.79 -3.98 -10.06
C PHE A 85 13.69 -4.85 -10.93
N ASP A 86 14.66 -4.26 -11.61
CA ASP A 86 15.59 -4.98 -12.47
C ASP A 86 16.45 -5.94 -11.64
N ALA A 87 16.93 -5.51 -10.47
CA ALA A 87 17.69 -6.35 -9.55
C ALA A 87 16.85 -7.55 -9.03
N LEU A 88 15.62 -7.28 -8.53
CA LEU A 88 14.71 -8.32 -8.06
C LEU A 88 14.29 -9.28 -9.19
N SER A 89 14.00 -8.74 -10.36
CA SER A 89 13.63 -9.54 -11.53
C SER A 89 14.78 -10.43 -11.99
N HIS A 90 16.02 -9.93 -11.95
CA HIS A 90 17.20 -10.71 -12.27
C HIS A 90 17.43 -11.85 -11.27
N LEU A 91 17.23 -11.58 -9.98
CA LEU A 91 17.38 -12.58 -8.92
C LEU A 91 16.34 -13.68 -9.05
N LEU A 92 15.07 -13.30 -9.29
CA LEU A 92 13.93 -14.22 -9.29
C LEU A 92 13.57 -14.78 -10.69
N ARG A 93 14.26 -14.37 -11.76
CA ARG A 93 13.93 -14.81 -13.14
C ARG A 93 14.00 -16.29 -13.37
N ARG A 94 14.76 -17.03 -12.55
CA ARG A 94 14.88 -18.49 -12.62
C ARG A 94 13.61 -19.19 -12.11
N ALA A 95 12.78 -18.48 -11.33
CA ALA A 95 11.54 -18.98 -10.77
C ALA A 95 10.37 -18.82 -11.74
N ARG A 96 9.50 -19.84 -11.83
CA ARG A 96 8.20 -19.66 -12.47
C ARG A 96 7.38 -18.65 -11.68
N GLY A 97 6.93 -17.58 -12.36
CA GLY A 97 6.26 -16.47 -11.68
C GLY A 97 7.21 -15.50 -10.97
N GLY A 98 8.52 -15.71 -11.03
CA GLY A 98 9.52 -14.93 -10.27
C GLY A 98 9.44 -13.42 -10.55
N VAL A 99 9.21 -13.00 -11.79
CA VAL A 99 9.08 -11.56 -12.10
C VAL A 99 7.79 -10.98 -11.55
N ALA A 100 6.70 -11.75 -11.45
CA ALA A 100 5.48 -11.31 -10.77
C ALA A 100 5.70 -11.22 -9.24
N VAL A 101 6.46 -12.14 -8.66
CA VAL A 101 6.89 -12.07 -7.26
C VAL A 101 7.80 -10.85 -7.03
N ALA A 102 8.76 -10.58 -7.92
CA ALA A 102 9.58 -9.36 -7.88
C ALA A 102 8.72 -8.08 -7.91
N THR A 103 7.66 -8.07 -8.73
CA THR A 103 6.69 -6.96 -8.77
C THR A 103 5.98 -6.79 -7.43
N ALA A 104 5.57 -7.89 -6.79
CA ALA A 104 4.93 -7.84 -5.47
C ALA A 104 5.90 -7.32 -4.38
N PHE A 105 7.17 -7.72 -4.40
CA PHE A 105 8.19 -7.18 -3.49
C PHE A 105 8.46 -5.69 -3.73
N LEU A 106 8.60 -5.29 -4.99
CA LEU A 106 8.73 -3.87 -5.33
C LEU A 106 7.54 -3.08 -4.79
N ALA A 107 6.31 -3.62 -4.93
CA ALA A 107 5.11 -2.98 -4.41
C ALA A 107 5.17 -2.78 -2.89
N VAL A 108 5.65 -3.76 -2.12
CA VAL A 108 5.85 -3.63 -0.66
C VAL A 108 6.83 -2.52 -0.33
N ILE A 109 7.94 -2.44 -1.06
CA ILE A 109 8.96 -1.39 -0.85
C ILE A 109 8.36 -0.02 -1.15
N LEU A 110 7.69 0.14 -2.30
CA LEU A 110 7.05 1.40 -2.68
C LEU A 110 5.94 1.79 -1.70
N ALA A 111 5.11 0.83 -1.28
CA ALA A 111 4.06 1.03 -0.30
C ALA A 111 4.60 1.59 1.02
N SER A 112 5.73 1.05 1.49
CA SER A 112 6.38 1.51 2.72
C SER A 112 7.02 2.89 2.62
N MET A 113 7.10 3.47 1.41
CA MET A 113 7.72 4.77 1.17
C MET A 113 6.72 5.85 0.79
N SER A 114 5.69 5.54 0.00
CA SER A 114 4.78 6.54 -0.56
C SER A 114 3.47 6.67 0.21
N GLY A 115 2.90 5.57 0.65
CA GLY A 115 1.59 5.54 1.31
C GLY A 115 0.42 6.09 0.46
N ILE A 116 0.60 6.14 -0.88
CA ILE A 116 -0.39 6.67 -1.85
C ILE A 116 -0.76 5.58 -2.85
N ILE A 117 -1.98 5.08 -2.80
CA ILE A 117 -2.45 3.95 -3.62
C ILE A 117 -2.30 4.22 -5.13
N GLY A 118 -2.74 5.38 -5.61
CA GLY A 118 -2.81 5.66 -7.05
C GLY A 118 -1.45 5.77 -7.72
N GLY A 119 -0.50 6.47 -7.10
CA GLY A 119 0.85 6.68 -7.63
C GLY A 119 1.61 5.35 -7.78
N GLU A 120 1.52 4.49 -6.78
CA GLU A 120 2.16 3.17 -6.81
C GLU A 120 1.67 2.28 -7.94
N ILE A 121 0.35 2.23 -8.18
CA ILE A 121 -0.23 1.43 -9.27
C ILE A 121 0.30 1.93 -10.63
N VAL A 122 0.35 3.25 -10.82
CA VAL A 122 0.86 3.85 -12.06
C VAL A 122 2.34 3.53 -12.23
N LEU A 123 3.16 3.71 -11.18
CA LEU A 123 4.59 3.43 -11.22
C LEU A 123 4.87 1.94 -11.49
N LEU A 124 4.21 1.04 -10.76
CA LEU A 124 4.31 -0.39 -11.00
C LEU A 124 3.84 -0.77 -12.42
N GLY A 125 2.79 -0.11 -12.92
CA GLY A 125 2.30 -0.29 -14.28
C GLY A 125 3.32 0.13 -15.34
N LEU A 126 4.04 1.23 -15.11
CA LEU A 126 5.07 1.71 -16.04
C LEU A 126 6.33 0.84 -16.01
N VAL A 127 6.73 0.39 -14.82
CA VAL A 127 7.97 -0.36 -14.61
C VAL A 127 7.79 -1.85 -14.89
N ALA A 128 6.81 -2.50 -14.26
CA ALA A 128 6.69 -3.96 -14.26
C ALA A 128 5.83 -4.51 -15.42
N LEU A 129 4.74 -3.83 -15.82
CA LEU A 129 3.81 -4.38 -16.81
C LEU A 129 4.44 -4.66 -18.17
N PRO A 130 5.25 -3.74 -18.75
CA PRO A 130 5.88 -4.00 -20.05
C PRO A 130 6.79 -5.22 -20.01
N GLN A 131 7.51 -5.42 -18.91
CA GLN A 131 8.44 -6.54 -18.75
C GLN A 131 7.69 -7.86 -18.55
N LEU A 132 6.65 -7.89 -17.71
CA LEU A 132 5.80 -9.08 -17.55
C LEU A 132 5.18 -9.51 -18.88
N LEU A 133 4.66 -8.58 -19.68
CA LEU A 133 4.06 -8.88 -20.96
C LEU A 133 5.10 -9.34 -22.00
N ARG A 134 6.31 -8.76 -22.01
CA ARG A 134 7.41 -9.19 -22.88
C ARG A 134 7.88 -10.63 -22.59
N LEU A 135 7.82 -11.04 -21.32
CA LEU A 135 8.16 -12.39 -20.88
C LEU A 135 7.02 -13.39 -21.08
N GLY A 136 5.89 -12.95 -21.67
CA GLY A 136 4.75 -13.82 -21.99
C GLY A 136 3.84 -14.15 -20.81
N TYR A 137 3.91 -13.38 -19.71
CA TYR A 137 2.98 -13.56 -18.60
C TYR A 137 1.54 -13.27 -19.04
N ASP A 138 0.61 -14.03 -18.46
CA ASP A 138 -0.82 -13.77 -18.67
C ASP A 138 -1.20 -12.36 -18.22
N LYS A 139 -2.00 -11.66 -19.03
CA LYS A 139 -2.39 -10.28 -18.78
C LYS A 139 -3.15 -10.10 -17.48
N HIS A 140 -4.01 -11.05 -17.13
CA HIS A 140 -4.82 -10.99 -15.92
C HIS A 140 -3.94 -11.16 -14.68
N LEU A 141 -2.94 -12.06 -14.72
CA LEU A 141 -1.98 -12.22 -13.66
C LEU A 141 -1.11 -10.96 -13.50
N ALA A 142 -0.59 -10.41 -14.60
CA ALA A 142 0.26 -9.22 -14.59
C ALA A 142 -0.48 -8.00 -14.00
N ILE A 143 -1.66 -7.68 -14.55
CA ILE A 143 -2.47 -6.55 -14.08
C ILE A 143 -2.95 -6.78 -12.65
N GLY A 144 -3.40 -8.01 -12.33
CA GLY A 144 -3.83 -8.37 -10.98
C GLY A 144 -2.74 -8.18 -9.94
N THR A 145 -1.49 -8.58 -10.24
CA THR A 145 -0.34 -8.39 -9.36
C THR A 145 -0.05 -6.92 -9.10
N ILE A 146 -0.10 -6.08 -10.15
CA ILE A 146 0.14 -4.64 -10.04
C ILE A 146 -0.95 -3.96 -9.21
N CYS A 147 -2.23 -4.25 -9.49
CA CYS A 147 -3.34 -3.66 -8.74
C CYS A 147 -3.36 -4.11 -7.28
N ALA A 148 -3.12 -5.40 -7.02
CA ALA A 148 -3.03 -5.93 -5.68
C ALA A 148 -1.83 -5.33 -4.93
N GLY A 149 -0.66 -5.28 -5.56
CA GLY A 149 0.54 -4.67 -5.00
C GLY A 149 0.32 -3.21 -4.64
N GLY A 150 -0.21 -2.40 -5.56
CA GLY A 150 -0.46 -0.98 -5.30
C GLY A 150 -1.52 -0.71 -4.22
N SER A 151 -2.39 -1.67 -3.90
CA SER A 151 -3.32 -1.54 -2.78
C SER A 151 -2.64 -1.61 -1.40
N LEU A 152 -1.43 -2.16 -1.33
CA LEU A 152 -0.66 -2.28 -0.09
C LEU A 152 -0.29 -0.92 0.52
N GLY A 153 -0.15 0.13 -0.30
CA GLY A 153 0.15 1.50 0.17
C GLY A 153 -0.89 2.09 1.11
N ALA A 154 -2.12 1.57 1.12
CA ALA A 154 -3.11 1.98 2.10
C ALA A 154 -2.89 1.35 3.48
N ILE A 155 -2.23 0.19 3.56
CA ILE A 155 -2.17 -0.64 4.76
C ILE A 155 -0.77 -0.66 5.34
N ILE A 156 0.28 -0.75 4.49
CA ILE A 156 1.67 -0.76 4.97
C ILE A 156 2.07 0.64 5.43
N PRO A 157 2.50 0.83 6.69
CA PRO A 157 2.96 2.13 7.18
C PRO A 157 4.28 2.58 6.51
N PRO A 158 4.46 3.90 6.29
CA PRO A 158 3.56 5.01 6.55
C PRO A 158 2.46 5.15 5.48
N SER A 159 1.21 5.37 5.90
CA SER A 159 0.08 5.54 4.99
C SER A 159 -0.65 6.85 5.29
N ILE A 160 -0.87 7.66 4.25
CA ILE A 160 -1.61 8.93 4.36
C ILE A 160 -3.06 8.69 4.79
N VAL A 161 -3.67 7.61 4.31
CA VAL A 161 -5.05 7.24 4.66
C VAL A 161 -5.17 7.01 6.16
N ILE A 162 -4.19 6.33 6.76
CA ILE A 162 -4.18 6.04 8.19
C ILE A 162 -3.93 7.29 9.03
N ILE A 163 -3.11 8.23 8.56
CA ILE A 163 -2.93 9.53 9.23
C ILE A 163 -4.26 10.27 9.29
N ILE A 164 -4.97 10.37 8.16
CA ILE A 164 -6.27 11.05 8.09
C ILE A 164 -7.29 10.32 8.98
N TYR A 165 -7.33 8.99 8.94
CA TYR A 165 -8.20 8.21 9.81
C TYR A 165 -7.92 8.48 11.29
N GLY A 166 -6.64 8.47 11.70
CA GLY A 166 -6.23 8.74 13.07
C GLY A 166 -6.67 10.13 13.56
N LEU A 167 -6.59 11.13 12.69
CA LEU A 167 -7.05 12.49 12.97
C LEU A 167 -8.57 12.57 13.14
N ILE A 168 -9.34 11.92 12.27
CA ILE A 168 -10.82 11.94 12.32
C ILE A 168 -11.34 11.15 13.52
N ALA A 169 -10.72 9.99 13.79
CA ALA A 169 -11.12 9.09 14.87
C ALA A 169 -10.52 9.47 16.25
N ASP A 170 -9.77 10.57 16.32
CA ASP A 170 -9.05 11.03 17.52
C ASP A 170 -8.22 9.92 18.18
N THR A 171 -7.55 9.13 17.31
CA THR A 171 -6.76 7.97 17.72
C THR A 171 -5.28 8.18 17.43
N SER A 172 -4.42 7.66 18.30
CA SER A 172 -2.95 7.78 18.11
C SER A 172 -2.51 7.14 16.80
N ILE A 173 -1.94 7.93 15.88
CA ILE A 173 -1.42 7.52 14.59
C ILE A 173 -0.31 6.47 14.76
N ILE A 174 0.53 6.62 15.79
CA ILE A 174 1.62 5.67 16.09
C ILE A 174 1.03 4.29 16.43
N LYS A 175 -0.04 4.23 17.24
CA LYS A 175 -0.70 2.96 17.57
C LYS A 175 -1.35 2.33 16.33
N LEU A 176 -1.93 3.13 15.45
CA LEU A 176 -2.50 2.63 14.19
C LEU A 176 -1.41 2.07 13.28
N PHE A 177 -0.30 2.76 13.11
CA PHE A 177 0.82 2.27 12.32
C PHE A 177 1.35 0.94 12.87
N THR A 178 1.60 0.87 14.18
CA THR A 178 2.10 -0.37 14.79
C THR A 178 1.12 -1.54 14.64
N ALA A 179 -0.19 -1.29 14.76
CA ALA A 179 -1.21 -2.32 14.58
C ALA A 179 -1.30 -2.84 13.13
N LEU A 180 -0.97 -1.99 12.15
CA LEU A 180 -1.09 -2.34 10.72
C LEU A 180 0.14 -3.03 10.15
N ILE A 181 1.29 -3.01 10.81
CA ILE A 181 2.49 -3.70 10.34
C ILE A 181 2.20 -5.18 10.09
N VAL A 182 1.67 -5.88 11.10
CA VAL A 182 1.42 -7.32 11.00
C VAL A 182 0.41 -7.66 9.90
N PRO A 183 -0.82 -7.09 9.88
CA PRO A 183 -1.77 -7.40 8.82
C PRO A 183 -1.31 -6.95 7.43
N GLY A 184 -0.56 -5.84 7.31
CA GLY A 184 0.00 -5.38 6.05
C GLY A 184 0.97 -6.38 5.44
N PHE A 185 1.93 -6.86 6.24
CA PHE A 185 2.87 -7.88 5.77
C PHE A 185 2.22 -9.25 5.57
N MET A 186 1.22 -9.64 6.35
CA MET A 186 0.45 -10.84 6.10
C MET A 186 -0.29 -10.78 4.75
N LEU A 187 -0.87 -9.64 4.43
CA LEU A 187 -1.52 -9.42 3.15
C LEU A 187 -0.51 -9.49 1.98
N ALA A 188 0.63 -8.81 2.11
CA ALA A 188 1.71 -8.89 1.12
C ALA A 188 2.19 -10.34 0.92
N GLY A 189 2.41 -11.07 2.01
CA GLY A 189 2.77 -12.49 1.98
C GLY A 189 1.71 -13.36 1.31
N SER A 190 0.42 -13.06 1.51
CA SER A 190 -0.67 -13.79 0.86
C SER A 190 -0.69 -13.56 -0.66
N TYR A 191 -0.35 -12.35 -1.11
CA TYR A 191 -0.23 -12.05 -2.56
C TYR A 191 0.94 -12.81 -3.19
N VAL A 192 2.10 -12.83 -2.54
CA VAL A 192 3.25 -13.61 -2.99
C VAL A 192 2.91 -15.10 -3.04
N ALA A 193 2.31 -15.64 -1.98
CA ALA A 193 1.88 -17.03 -1.92
C ALA A 193 0.86 -17.35 -3.04
N TYR A 194 -0.11 -16.50 -3.28
CA TYR A 194 -1.07 -16.66 -4.38
C TYR A 194 -0.38 -16.72 -5.74
N ILE A 195 0.56 -15.79 -6.01
CA ILE A 195 1.30 -15.76 -7.28
C ILE A 195 2.06 -17.08 -7.46
N ILE A 196 2.80 -17.53 -6.45
CA ILE A 196 3.58 -18.77 -6.49
C ILE A 196 2.66 -19.98 -6.74
N ILE A 197 1.63 -20.16 -5.92
CA ILE A 197 0.69 -21.27 -6.06
C ILE A 197 0.05 -21.27 -7.45
N ARG A 198 -0.41 -20.10 -7.90
CA ARG A 198 -1.12 -19.97 -9.18
C ARG A 198 -0.22 -20.29 -10.39
N THR A 199 1.04 -19.84 -10.34
CA THR A 199 2.00 -20.09 -11.43
C THR A 199 2.57 -21.50 -11.41
N GLN A 200 2.62 -22.16 -10.26
CA GLN A 200 2.99 -23.57 -10.15
C GLN A 200 1.86 -24.51 -10.63
N LEU A 201 0.61 -24.19 -10.28
CA LEU A 201 -0.54 -25.00 -10.71
C LEU A 201 -0.84 -24.84 -12.21
N ASN A 202 -0.60 -23.67 -12.75
CA ASN A 202 -0.82 -23.40 -14.18
C ASN A 202 0.41 -22.72 -14.79
N THR A 203 1.29 -23.54 -15.36
CA THR A 203 2.59 -23.13 -15.90
C THR A 203 2.47 -22.23 -17.14
N THR A 204 1.32 -22.18 -17.78
CA THR A 204 1.07 -21.33 -18.95
C THR A 204 0.92 -19.85 -18.59
N LEU A 205 0.61 -19.53 -17.32
CA LEU A 205 0.42 -18.16 -16.85
C LEU A 205 1.73 -17.39 -16.73
N ALA A 206 2.85 -18.08 -16.50
CA ALA A 206 4.16 -17.50 -16.32
C ALA A 206 5.22 -18.42 -16.96
N PRO A 207 5.42 -18.33 -18.28
CA PRO A 207 6.43 -19.14 -18.95
C PRO A 207 7.84 -18.77 -18.48
N LEU A 208 8.70 -19.77 -18.35
CA LEU A 208 10.13 -19.53 -18.13
C LEU A 208 10.78 -18.99 -19.41
N PRO A 209 11.73 -18.07 -19.32
CA PRO A 209 12.53 -17.64 -20.46
C PRO A 209 13.19 -18.85 -21.13
N ALA A 210 13.16 -18.90 -22.48
CA ALA A 210 13.59 -20.06 -23.25
C ALA A 210 15.05 -20.49 -22.96
N ASN A 211 15.92 -19.56 -22.62
CA ASN A 211 17.31 -19.79 -22.24
C ASN A 211 17.51 -20.44 -20.85
N LEU A 212 16.46 -20.56 -20.06
CA LEU A 212 16.48 -21.16 -18.71
C LEU A 212 15.62 -22.44 -18.65
N ALA A 213 14.90 -22.78 -19.73
CA ALA A 213 14.01 -23.92 -19.76
C ALA A 213 14.75 -25.27 -19.89
N GLU A 214 16.02 -25.25 -20.37
CA GLU A 214 16.82 -26.46 -20.60
C GLU A 214 17.45 -27.04 -19.30
N ASP A 215 17.51 -26.27 -18.20
CA ASP A 215 18.21 -26.63 -16.97
C ASP A 215 17.25 -26.97 -15.80
N GLY A 216 16.08 -27.46 -16.13
CA GLY A 216 14.90 -27.50 -15.29
C GLY A 216 14.92 -28.37 -14.02
N SER A 217 15.98 -29.17 -13.73
CA SER A 217 15.98 -30.06 -12.57
C SER A 217 16.81 -29.60 -11.37
N GLU A 218 17.80 -28.75 -11.56
CA GLU A 218 18.55 -28.13 -10.45
C GLU A 218 17.90 -26.82 -9.96
N ILE A 219 17.15 -26.16 -10.83
CA ILE A 219 16.50 -24.87 -10.58
C ILE A 219 15.50 -24.93 -9.43
N ASP A 220 14.76 -26.04 -9.29
CA ASP A 220 13.74 -26.15 -8.23
C ASP A 220 14.32 -26.16 -6.80
N LYS A 221 15.51 -26.69 -6.59
CA LYS A 221 16.11 -26.76 -5.24
C LYS A 221 16.78 -25.46 -4.80
N GLU A 222 17.51 -24.81 -5.70
CA GLU A 222 18.09 -23.48 -5.43
C GLU A 222 16.98 -22.44 -5.22
N LEU A 223 15.92 -22.55 -5.98
CA LEU A 223 14.77 -21.68 -5.93
C LEU A 223 14.05 -21.71 -4.59
N TRP A 224 13.85 -22.89 -4.03
CA TRP A 224 13.31 -23.04 -2.68
C TRP A 224 14.25 -22.43 -1.63
N GLY A 225 15.57 -22.50 -1.86
CA GLY A 225 16.57 -21.84 -1.03
C GLY A 225 16.42 -20.31 -1.09
N ASP A 226 16.40 -19.74 -2.28
CA ASP A 226 16.29 -18.29 -2.48
C ASP A 226 14.94 -17.76 -1.99
N LEU A 227 13.86 -18.51 -2.20
CA LEU A 227 12.52 -18.16 -1.73
C LEU A 227 12.40 -18.25 -0.21
N LEU A 228 13.05 -19.24 0.42
CA LEU A 228 13.16 -19.36 1.86
C LEU A 228 13.99 -18.20 2.44
N ILE A 229 15.09 -17.80 1.79
CA ILE A 229 15.90 -16.65 2.19
C ILE A 229 15.07 -15.38 2.08
N LEU A 230 14.32 -15.21 0.99
CA LEU A 230 13.49 -14.03 0.74
C LEU A 230 12.28 -13.95 1.68
N LEU A 231 11.73 -15.10 2.10
CA LEU A 231 10.64 -15.19 3.08
C LEU A 231 11.15 -15.23 4.52
N SER A 232 12.44 -15.47 4.75
CA SER A 232 13.03 -15.58 6.09
C SER A 232 12.81 -14.33 6.95
N PRO A 233 12.89 -13.08 6.44
CA PRO A 233 12.58 -11.91 7.24
C PRO A 233 11.14 -11.89 7.76
N PHE A 234 10.19 -12.35 6.93
CA PHE A 234 8.78 -12.44 7.32
C PHE A 234 8.54 -13.54 8.35
N ALA A 235 9.18 -14.69 8.16
CA ALA A 235 9.11 -15.80 9.12
C ALA A 235 9.74 -15.44 10.47
N MET A 236 10.92 -14.81 10.45
CA MET A 236 11.59 -14.34 11.66
C MET A 236 10.82 -13.20 12.34
N GLY A 237 10.22 -12.31 11.57
CA GLY A 237 9.33 -11.28 12.10
C GLY A 237 8.13 -11.89 12.84
N ALA A 238 7.48 -12.89 12.25
CA ALA A 238 6.36 -13.59 12.88
C ALA A 238 6.80 -14.36 14.16
N VAL A 239 7.97 -14.99 14.15
CA VAL A 239 8.56 -15.63 15.34
C VAL A 239 8.87 -14.58 16.41
N GLY A 240 9.43 -13.42 16.04
CA GLY A 240 9.70 -12.32 16.96
C GLY A 240 8.44 -11.84 17.68
N VAL A 241 7.34 -11.67 16.94
CA VAL A 241 6.02 -11.32 17.51
C VAL A 241 5.50 -12.41 18.43
N ALA A 242 5.60 -13.68 18.03
CA ALA A 242 5.14 -14.80 18.85
C ALA A 242 5.91 -14.93 20.17
N VAL A 243 7.23 -14.69 20.14
CA VAL A 243 8.09 -14.67 21.33
C VAL A 243 7.73 -13.46 22.22
N ALA A 244 7.60 -12.26 21.64
CA ALA A 244 7.23 -11.07 22.39
C ALA A 244 5.85 -11.23 23.06
N ASN A 245 4.90 -11.86 22.38
CA ASN A 245 3.57 -12.15 22.94
C ASN A 245 3.65 -13.13 24.12
N LYS A 246 4.48 -14.19 24.03
CA LYS A 246 4.72 -15.11 25.15
C LYS A 246 5.37 -14.44 26.36
N LEU A 247 6.17 -13.42 26.15
CA LEU A 247 6.82 -12.64 27.21
C LEU A 247 5.92 -11.56 27.80
N GLY A 248 4.66 -11.44 27.35
CA GLY A 248 3.71 -10.43 27.83
C GLY A 248 4.03 -9.02 27.36
N ALA A 249 4.81 -8.88 26.29
CA ALA A 249 5.18 -7.61 25.71
C ALA A 249 3.96 -6.87 25.12
N GLY A 250 3.91 -5.56 25.30
CA GLY A 250 2.86 -4.72 24.70
C GLY A 250 2.95 -4.66 23.18
N ALA A 251 1.87 -4.18 22.52
CA ALA A 251 1.79 -4.14 21.04
C ALA A 251 2.98 -3.39 20.39
N VAL A 252 3.53 -2.36 21.05
CA VAL A 252 4.69 -1.60 20.56
C VAL A 252 5.96 -2.44 20.62
N GLU A 253 6.17 -3.21 21.68
CA GLU A 253 7.34 -4.09 21.83
C GLU A 253 7.25 -5.28 20.84
N GLN A 254 6.05 -5.80 20.57
CA GLN A 254 5.84 -6.86 19.59
C GLN A 254 6.18 -6.37 18.16
N THR A 255 5.78 -5.16 17.80
CA THR A 255 6.11 -4.59 16.49
C THR A 255 7.58 -4.22 16.36
N ALA A 256 8.20 -3.72 17.43
CA ALA A 256 9.65 -3.49 17.48
C ALA A 256 10.41 -4.81 17.31
N ALA A 257 9.99 -5.88 17.97
CA ALA A 257 10.57 -7.22 17.84
C ALA A 257 10.41 -7.77 16.42
N PHE A 258 9.27 -7.53 15.75
CA PHE A 258 9.06 -7.90 14.36
C PHE A 258 10.03 -7.18 13.43
N VAL A 259 10.09 -5.84 13.52
CA VAL A 259 10.97 -5.02 12.67
C VAL A 259 12.44 -5.36 12.91
N PHE A 260 12.86 -5.48 14.17
CA PHE A 260 14.25 -5.79 14.51
C PHE A 260 14.66 -7.18 14.03
N SER A 261 13.81 -8.17 14.25
CA SER A 261 14.05 -9.55 13.83
C SER A 261 14.07 -9.69 12.29
N SER A 262 13.16 -9.01 11.59
CA SER A 262 13.13 -9.03 10.13
C SER A 262 14.31 -8.28 9.51
N THR A 263 14.74 -7.16 10.11
CA THR A 263 15.91 -6.41 9.64
C THR A 263 17.20 -7.18 9.86
N PHE A 264 17.33 -7.88 10.99
CA PHE A 264 18.51 -8.71 11.29
C PHE A 264 18.60 -9.92 10.36
N ALA A 265 17.50 -10.45 9.87
CA ALA A 265 17.48 -11.54 8.90
C ALA A 265 17.83 -11.10 7.46
N MET A 266 17.78 -9.79 7.18
CA MET A 266 18.19 -9.22 5.89
C MET A 266 19.69 -8.86 5.83
N LEU A 267 20.37 -8.76 6.97
CA LEU A 267 21.82 -8.54 7.08
C LEU A 267 22.57 -9.88 7.07
#